data_ae0934083d0ffe4cc58cfa0522f14b77
#
_entry.id   ae0934083d0ffe4cc58cfa0522f14b77
#
_cell.length_a   1.000
_cell.length_b   1.000
_cell.length_c   1.000
_cell.angle_alpha   90.00
_cell.angle_beta   90.00
_cell.angle_gamma   90.00
#
_symmetry.space_group_name_H-M   'P 1'
#
loop_
_entity.id
_entity.type
_entity.pdbx_description
1 polymer ?
#
loop_
_entity_poly.entity_id
_entity_poly.type
_entity_poly.pdbx_seq_one_letter_code
_entity_poly.pdbx_strand_id
1 'polypeptide(L)'
;MKKFIILFAALLFCQVSSAATVQTQTIEDQGLTRKYFLYIPDNLPSGAPLVFILHGYGGSAESYVNNASLPFKALADEYQVALCYPQAAADPKNKNGWNVYYPWQIDKMAIDDCQFICNLAKHLQTTYNLSAKNTFLTGMSNGGEMCYLLAYRKPKEFAAIASMAGLTLVEMAKRHDYTEPIAFMEVHGTGDTTSRWEGDPTGQYGWGAYLAVPLAVGAVVAGNKCVYQETTELPQVKNKVIFHRYYGAPSGKEVHFYEVRDGGHNWATDSFDSCRTIMEFFKMNMSK
;
A
#
# COMPACT_ATOMS: atom_id res chain seq x y z
N MET A 1 19.47 66.89 -4.43
CA MET A 1 19.00 65.64 -5.06
C MET A 1 19.80 64.49 -4.47
N LYS A 2 19.24 63.75 -3.48
CA LYS A 2 19.90 62.58 -2.86
C LYS A 2 19.49 61.33 -3.63
N LYS A 3 20.46 60.65 -4.25
CA LYS A 3 20.24 59.35 -4.92
C LYS A 3 20.20 58.25 -3.86
N PHE A 4 19.05 57.60 -3.74
CA PHE A 4 18.90 56.34 -2.97
C PHE A 4 19.38 55.17 -3.85
N ILE A 5 20.41 54.48 -3.42
CA ILE A 5 20.85 53.21 -4.00
C ILE A 5 20.12 52.11 -3.21
N ILE A 6 19.18 51.40 -3.89
CA ILE A 6 18.54 50.24 -3.35
C ILE A 6 19.43 49.02 -3.68
N LEU A 7 20.03 48.45 -2.63
CA LEU A 7 20.82 47.24 -2.71
C LEU A 7 19.84 46.04 -2.68
N PHE A 8 19.67 45.35 -3.80
CA PHE A 8 18.96 44.07 -3.85
C PHE A 8 19.90 42.97 -3.32
N ALA A 9 19.64 42.49 -2.10
CA ALA A 9 20.29 41.30 -1.59
C ALA A 9 19.61 40.06 -2.21
N ALA A 10 20.26 39.43 -3.18
CA ALA A 10 19.86 38.13 -3.67
C ALA A 10 20.16 37.07 -2.59
N LEU A 11 19.13 36.56 -1.93
CA LEU A 11 19.23 35.37 -1.09
C LEU A 11 19.47 34.17 -2.01
N LEU A 12 20.75 33.77 -2.13
CA LEU A 12 21.07 32.44 -2.66
C LEU A 12 20.52 31.37 -1.67
N PHE A 13 19.40 30.75 -2.04
CA PHE A 13 19.01 29.49 -1.43
C PHE A 13 20.01 28.43 -1.89
N CYS A 14 20.99 28.15 -1.04
CA CYS A 14 21.85 26.97 -1.19
C CYS A 14 20.98 25.74 -0.96
N GLN A 15 20.52 25.10 -2.02
CA GLN A 15 19.93 23.77 -1.92
C GLN A 15 21.05 22.82 -1.49
N VAL A 16 21.09 22.48 -0.21
CA VAL A 16 21.91 21.38 0.28
C VAL A 16 21.29 20.11 -0.32
N SER A 17 21.89 19.58 -1.38
CA SER A 17 21.57 18.26 -1.89
C SER A 17 21.93 17.26 -0.78
N SER A 18 20.94 16.83 -0.02
CA SER A 18 21.10 15.75 0.96
C SER A 18 21.00 14.44 0.18
N ALA A 19 22.04 13.61 0.26
CA ALA A 19 21.98 12.27 -0.35
C ALA A 19 20.76 11.52 0.13
N ALA A 20 20.09 10.78 -0.77
CA ALA A 20 18.91 10.00 -0.48
C ALA A 20 19.16 9.04 0.70
N THR A 21 18.57 9.30 1.84
CA THR A 21 18.76 8.53 3.06
C THR A 21 17.42 8.14 3.66
N VAL A 22 17.41 6.98 4.31
CA VAL A 22 16.25 6.56 5.11
C VAL A 22 16.27 7.32 6.42
N GLN A 23 15.21 8.05 6.71
CA GLN A 23 15.01 8.77 7.95
C GLN A 23 14.06 8.00 8.87
N THR A 24 14.45 7.78 10.12
CA THR A 24 13.55 7.28 11.16
C THR A 24 12.87 8.44 11.84
N GLN A 25 11.53 8.41 11.88
CA GLN A 25 10.71 9.48 12.45
C GLN A 25 9.57 8.93 13.30
N THR A 26 8.93 9.79 14.04
CA THR A 26 7.74 9.48 14.85
C THR A 26 6.67 10.53 14.68
N ILE A 27 5.42 10.13 14.93
CA ILE A 27 4.26 11.02 14.97
C ILE A 27 3.35 10.60 16.11
N GLU A 28 2.78 11.56 16.83
CA GLU A 28 1.74 11.29 17.81
C GLU A 28 0.41 11.08 17.11
N ASP A 29 -0.20 9.91 17.32
CA ASP A 29 -1.51 9.57 16.76
C ASP A 29 -2.31 8.70 17.73
N GLN A 30 -3.54 9.08 18.02
CA GLN A 30 -4.47 8.36 18.89
C GLN A 30 -3.86 8.03 20.29
N GLY A 31 -3.04 8.94 20.83
CA GLY A 31 -2.38 8.79 22.12
C GLY A 31 -1.17 7.85 22.14
N LEU A 32 -0.68 7.47 20.97
CA LEU A 32 0.51 6.64 20.79
C LEU A 32 1.58 7.38 19.99
N THR A 33 2.84 7.20 20.38
CA THR A 33 3.98 7.59 19.53
C THR A 33 4.18 6.51 18.47
N ARG A 34 3.85 6.81 17.21
CA ARG A 34 3.93 5.89 16.07
C ARG A 34 5.22 6.15 15.29
N LYS A 35 6.03 5.10 15.11
CA LYS A 35 7.29 5.14 14.36
C LYS A 35 7.02 4.90 12.87
N TYR A 36 7.80 5.56 12.00
CA TYR A 36 7.86 5.27 10.57
C TYR A 36 9.25 5.53 10.01
N PHE A 37 9.54 4.94 8.85
CA PHE A 37 10.74 5.23 8.06
C PHE A 37 10.33 5.94 6.80
N LEU A 38 11.03 7.01 6.45
CA LEU A 38 10.78 7.82 5.27
C LEU A 38 12.02 7.79 4.37
N TYR A 39 11.82 7.49 3.10
CA TYR A 39 12.83 7.59 2.05
C TYR A 39 12.41 8.64 1.05
N ILE A 40 13.25 9.63 0.86
CA ILE A 40 13.05 10.70 -0.12
C ILE A 40 14.21 10.65 -1.12
N PRO A 41 13.95 10.37 -2.41
CA PRO A 41 14.95 10.46 -3.47
C PRO A 41 15.62 11.82 -3.53
N ASP A 42 16.86 11.86 -4.04
CA ASP A 42 17.54 13.11 -4.35
C ASP A 42 16.76 13.90 -5.39
N ASN A 43 16.70 15.22 -5.18
CA ASN A 43 16.02 16.17 -6.09
C ASN A 43 14.54 15.84 -6.34
N LEU A 44 13.87 15.23 -5.37
CA LEU A 44 12.44 14.92 -5.48
C LEU A 44 11.65 16.22 -5.77
N PRO A 45 10.83 16.26 -6.84
CA PRO A 45 10.09 17.48 -7.19
C PRO A 45 8.99 17.79 -6.17
N SER A 46 8.67 19.07 -6.02
CA SER A 46 7.49 19.53 -5.28
C SER A 46 6.22 18.89 -5.87
N GLY A 47 5.33 18.42 -5.03
CA GLY A 47 4.13 17.69 -5.45
C GLY A 47 4.40 16.25 -5.91
N ALA A 48 5.56 15.69 -5.59
CA ALA A 48 5.89 14.31 -5.91
C ALA A 48 4.92 13.32 -5.24
N PRO A 49 4.72 12.12 -5.83
CA PRO A 49 3.88 11.10 -5.27
C PRO A 49 4.42 10.54 -3.94
N LEU A 50 3.51 9.99 -3.12
CA LEU A 50 3.81 9.30 -1.88
C LEU A 50 3.33 7.85 -1.96
N VAL A 51 4.19 6.89 -1.64
CA VAL A 51 3.87 5.46 -1.60
C VAL A 51 4.08 4.93 -0.18
N PHE A 52 3.04 4.34 0.40
CA PHE A 52 3.11 3.61 1.65
C PHE A 52 3.40 2.13 1.39
N ILE A 53 4.28 1.52 2.19
CA ILE A 53 4.63 0.10 2.13
C ILE A 53 4.44 -0.52 3.51
N LEU A 54 3.42 -1.38 3.65
CA LEU A 54 3.00 -1.96 4.91
C LEU A 54 3.58 -3.36 5.12
N HIS A 55 4.18 -3.58 6.30
CA HIS A 55 4.71 -4.89 6.68
C HIS A 55 3.61 -5.88 7.08
N GLY A 56 3.93 -7.18 7.07
CA GLY A 56 3.05 -8.26 7.50
C GLY A 56 2.99 -8.43 9.03
N TYR A 57 2.12 -9.31 9.50
CA TYR A 57 1.92 -9.60 10.92
C TYR A 57 3.19 -10.09 11.61
N GLY A 58 3.49 -9.53 12.77
CA GLY A 58 4.71 -9.80 13.53
C GLY A 58 5.99 -9.23 12.94
N GLY A 59 5.90 -8.57 11.77
CA GLY A 59 7.03 -7.96 11.08
C GLY A 59 7.39 -6.57 11.61
N SER A 60 8.27 -5.89 10.90
CA SER A 60 8.63 -4.51 11.20
C SER A 60 8.85 -3.68 9.94
N ALA A 61 8.58 -2.38 10.05
CA ALA A 61 8.90 -1.42 8.99
C ALA A 61 10.41 -1.42 8.66
N GLU A 62 11.26 -1.58 9.69
CA GLU A 62 12.70 -1.64 9.54
C GLU A 62 13.16 -2.83 8.68
N SER A 63 12.54 -4.00 8.85
CA SER A 63 12.86 -5.18 8.04
C SER A 63 12.49 -4.97 6.57
N TYR A 64 11.42 -4.22 6.28
CA TYR A 64 10.99 -3.92 4.92
C TYR A 64 11.89 -2.88 4.25
N VAL A 65 12.23 -1.80 4.94
CA VAL A 65 13.11 -0.76 4.37
C VAL A 65 14.52 -1.26 4.10
N ASN A 66 14.97 -2.27 4.85
CA ASN A 66 16.31 -2.89 4.71
C ASN A 66 16.31 -4.17 3.85
N ASN A 67 15.15 -4.59 3.32
CA ASN A 67 15.06 -5.81 2.51
C ASN A 67 15.58 -5.56 1.09
N ALA A 68 16.75 -6.13 0.78
CA ALA A 68 17.37 -6.02 -0.53
C ALA A 68 16.56 -6.74 -1.64
N SER A 69 15.72 -7.73 -1.29
CA SER A 69 14.85 -8.41 -2.25
C SER A 69 13.62 -7.60 -2.66
N LEU A 70 13.40 -6.45 -2.00
CA LEU A 70 12.32 -5.52 -2.32
C LEU A 70 12.92 -4.18 -2.82
N PRO A 71 13.14 -4.02 -4.13
CA PRO A 71 13.91 -2.89 -4.68
C PRO A 71 13.13 -1.58 -4.69
N PHE A 72 12.19 -1.37 -3.76
CA PHE A 72 11.34 -0.19 -3.74
C PHE A 72 12.12 1.13 -3.67
N LYS A 73 13.28 1.18 -2.97
CA LYS A 73 14.11 2.40 -2.94
C LYS A 73 14.69 2.75 -4.31
N ALA A 74 15.22 1.77 -5.03
CA ALA A 74 15.74 1.99 -6.38
C ALA A 74 14.60 2.37 -7.35
N LEU A 75 13.42 1.76 -7.19
CA LEU A 75 12.23 2.14 -7.95
C LEU A 75 11.74 3.56 -7.57
N ALA A 76 11.85 3.94 -6.30
CA ALA A 76 11.51 5.30 -5.86
C ALA A 76 12.40 6.36 -6.53
N ASP A 77 13.70 6.08 -6.67
CA ASP A 77 14.63 6.95 -7.41
C ASP A 77 14.25 7.04 -8.89
N GLU A 78 13.92 5.89 -9.50
CA GLU A 78 13.52 5.84 -10.92
C GLU A 78 12.20 6.56 -11.20
N TYR A 79 11.19 6.35 -10.33
CA TYR A 79 9.86 6.93 -10.51
C TYR A 79 9.68 8.29 -9.84
N GLN A 80 10.70 8.79 -9.14
CA GLN A 80 10.69 10.04 -8.38
C GLN A 80 9.49 10.14 -7.43
N VAL A 81 9.38 9.17 -6.50
CA VAL A 81 8.34 9.08 -5.48
C VAL A 81 8.94 8.99 -4.07
N ALA A 82 8.30 9.58 -3.08
CA ALA A 82 8.64 9.36 -1.68
C ALA A 82 8.09 8.02 -1.18
N LEU A 83 8.83 7.29 -0.33
CA LEU A 83 8.35 6.06 0.30
C LEU A 83 8.20 6.25 1.80
N CYS A 84 7.08 5.79 2.35
CA CYS A 84 6.85 5.71 3.79
C CYS A 84 6.61 4.25 4.21
N TYR A 85 7.35 3.81 5.23
CA TYR A 85 7.22 2.50 5.84
C TYR A 85 6.75 2.69 7.29
N PRO A 86 5.45 2.75 7.55
CA PRO A 86 4.94 2.93 8.90
C PRO A 86 5.03 1.63 9.70
N GLN A 87 5.19 1.76 11.03
CA GLN A 87 5.21 0.65 11.95
C GLN A 87 3.83 0.44 12.57
N ALA A 88 3.29 -0.79 12.43
CA ALA A 88 2.09 -1.18 13.15
C ALA A 88 2.34 -1.21 14.65
N ALA A 89 1.32 -0.87 15.43
CA ALA A 89 1.38 -1.01 16.89
C ALA A 89 1.34 -2.49 17.31
N ALA A 90 1.70 -2.74 18.58
CA ALA A 90 1.53 -4.06 19.15
C ALA A 90 0.03 -4.35 19.36
N ASP A 91 -0.39 -5.52 18.92
CA ASP A 91 -1.75 -6.02 19.09
C ASP A 91 -1.93 -6.73 20.46
N PRO A 92 -3.15 -7.21 20.82
CA PRO A 92 -3.38 -7.94 22.07
C PRO A 92 -2.55 -9.22 22.27
N LYS A 93 -1.93 -9.76 21.21
CA LYS A 93 -0.95 -10.86 21.30
C LYS A 93 0.49 -10.39 21.43
N ASN A 94 0.70 -9.08 21.63
CA ASN A 94 2.01 -8.44 21.71
C ASN A 94 2.86 -8.68 20.42
N LYS A 95 2.21 -8.60 19.27
CA LYS A 95 2.82 -8.65 17.95
C LYS A 95 2.53 -7.37 17.19
N ASN A 96 3.49 -6.88 16.42
CA ASN A 96 3.24 -5.78 15.49
C ASN A 96 2.21 -6.24 14.45
N GLY A 97 1.04 -5.64 14.45
CA GLY A 97 -0.04 -6.05 13.55
C GLY A 97 -1.04 -4.94 13.33
N TRP A 98 -1.36 -4.70 12.05
CA TRP A 98 -2.41 -3.78 11.66
C TRP A 98 -3.76 -4.27 12.18
N ASN A 99 -4.58 -3.36 12.70
CA ASN A 99 -5.92 -3.68 13.16
C ASN A 99 -6.84 -3.89 11.94
N VAL A 100 -7.03 -5.15 11.60
CA VAL A 100 -7.82 -5.61 10.44
C VAL A 100 -9.02 -6.47 10.84
N TYR A 101 -9.40 -6.41 12.11
CA TYR A 101 -10.50 -7.20 12.72
C TYR A 101 -10.19 -8.69 12.86
N TYR A 102 -8.96 -9.06 13.15
CA TYR A 102 -8.70 -10.41 13.63
C TYR A 102 -9.51 -10.71 14.89
N PRO A 103 -9.91 -11.97 15.16
CA PRO A 103 -10.73 -12.32 16.32
C PRO A 103 -10.18 -11.86 17.67
N TRP A 104 -8.86 -11.76 17.80
CA TRP A 104 -8.20 -11.27 19.01
C TRP A 104 -8.03 -9.74 19.05
N GLN A 105 -8.28 -9.02 17.95
CA GLN A 105 -8.24 -7.56 17.87
C GLN A 105 -9.61 -6.94 18.12
N ILE A 106 -10.68 -7.62 17.73
CA ILE A 106 -12.04 -7.14 17.88
C ILE A 106 -12.32 -6.84 19.36
N ASP A 107 -12.84 -5.64 19.64
CA ASP A 107 -13.18 -5.12 20.97
C ASP A 107 -12.01 -5.05 21.99
N LYS A 108 -10.77 -5.35 21.55
CA LYS A 108 -9.56 -5.33 22.39
C LYS A 108 -8.47 -4.39 21.88
N MET A 109 -8.55 -3.94 20.63
CA MET A 109 -7.61 -3.01 20.02
C MET A 109 -8.36 -1.73 19.64
N ALA A 110 -8.22 -0.69 20.47
CA ALA A 110 -8.96 0.55 20.28
C ALA A 110 -8.42 1.45 19.15
N ILE A 111 -7.17 1.21 18.70
CA ILE A 111 -6.55 2.03 17.66
C ILE A 111 -7.14 1.75 16.28
N ASP A 112 -7.33 2.82 15.51
CA ASP A 112 -7.78 2.79 14.13
C ASP A 112 -6.59 3.03 13.19
N ASP A 113 -5.97 1.94 12.70
CA ASP A 113 -4.83 2.04 11.79
C ASP A 113 -5.19 2.63 10.41
N CYS A 114 -6.44 2.52 9.97
CA CYS A 114 -6.88 3.24 8.77
C CYS A 114 -6.79 4.76 8.98
N GLN A 115 -7.23 5.25 10.14
CA GLN A 115 -7.13 6.67 10.45
C GLN A 115 -5.68 7.10 10.65
N PHE A 116 -4.84 6.28 11.31
CA PHE A 116 -3.41 6.54 11.45
C PHE A 116 -2.71 6.72 10.11
N ILE A 117 -2.90 5.79 9.15
CA ILE A 117 -2.27 5.86 7.83
C ILE A 117 -2.72 7.14 7.08
N CYS A 118 -4.01 7.50 7.16
CA CYS A 118 -4.51 8.73 6.57
C CYS A 118 -3.94 10.00 7.25
N ASN A 119 -3.81 10.01 8.58
CA ASN A 119 -3.22 11.13 9.31
C ASN A 119 -1.73 11.28 8.96
N LEU A 120 -0.99 10.17 8.90
CA LEU A 120 0.40 10.17 8.49
C LEU A 120 0.57 10.63 7.03
N ALA A 121 -0.32 10.24 6.12
CA ALA A 121 -0.31 10.73 4.75
C ALA A 121 -0.45 12.27 4.69
N LYS A 122 -1.43 12.83 5.39
CA LYS A 122 -1.63 14.29 5.47
C LYS A 122 -0.46 15.03 6.08
N HIS A 123 0.13 14.45 7.14
CA HIS A 123 1.34 15.01 7.77
C HIS A 123 2.51 15.07 6.75
N LEU A 124 2.80 13.97 6.05
CA LEU A 124 3.89 13.90 5.08
C LEU A 124 3.64 14.78 3.87
N GLN A 125 2.41 14.83 3.34
CA GLN A 125 2.01 15.70 2.23
C GLN A 125 2.28 17.17 2.58
N THR A 126 1.95 17.60 3.79
CA THR A 126 2.16 18.97 4.23
C THR A 126 3.64 19.27 4.51
N THR A 127 4.32 18.37 5.25
CA THR A 127 5.70 18.59 5.71
C THR A 127 6.71 18.57 4.57
N TYR A 128 6.51 17.70 3.58
CA TYR A 128 7.43 17.48 2.47
C TYR A 128 6.89 17.97 1.13
N ASN A 129 5.75 18.68 1.14
CA ASN A 129 5.09 19.16 -0.06
C ASN A 129 4.86 18.06 -1.11
N LEU A 130 4.32 16.91 -0.66
CA LEU A 130 3.97 15.76 -1.50
C LEU A 130 2.53 15.85 -2.01
N SER A 131 2.22 15.09 -3.06
CA SER A 131 0.91 15.12 -3.70
C SER A 131 -0.15 14.38 -2.89
N ALA A 132 -1.20 15.06 -2.48
CA ALA A 132 -2.38 14.42 -1.91
C ALA A 132 -3.16 13.59 -2.94
N LYS A 133 -3.14 14.00 -4.22
CA LYS A 133 -3.83 13.27 -5.31
C LYS A 133 -3.08 12.01 -5.75
N ASN A 134 -1.76 11.98 -5.58
CA ASN A 134 -0.90 10.87 -5.98
C ASN A 134 -0.32 10.19 -4.75
N THR A 135 -1.19 9.79 -3.84
CA THR A 135 -0.84 8.97 -2.67
C THR A 135 -1.28 7.53 -2.92
N PHE A 136 -0.37 6.58 -2.72
CA PHE A 136 -0.53 5.17 -3.03
C PHE A 136 -0.21 4.30 -1.82
N LEU A 137 -0.72 3.07 -1.84
CA LEU A 137 -0.54 2.12 -0.74
C LEU A 137 -0.25 0.73 -1.28
N THR A 138 0.75 0.06 -0.72
CA THR A 138 0.97 -1.38 -0.89
C THR A 138 1.35 -2.02 0.43
N GLY A 139 1.16 -3.32 0.52
CA GLY A 139 1.53 -4.10 1.69
C GLY A 139 1.34 -5.59 1.46
N MET A 140 1.99 -6.40 2.29
CA MET A 140 1.95 -7.85 2.18
C MET A 140 1.30 -8.47 3.41
N SER A 141 0.56 -9.59 3.21
CA SER A 141 -0.06 -10.36 4.30
C SER A 141 -0.99 -9.44 5.12
N ASN A 142 -0.80 -9.29 6.41
CA ASN A 142 -1.54 -8.33 7.23
C ASN A 142 -1.47 -6.88 6.70
N GLY A 143 -0.36 -6.47 6.06
CA GLY A 143 -0.29 -5.21 5.31
C GLY A 143 -1.16 -5.21 4.05
N GLY A 144 -1.30 -6.36 3.37
CA GLY A 144 -2.21 -6.55 2.25
C GLY A 144 -3.68 -6.54 2.70
N GLU A 145 -3.98 -7.12 3.87
CA GLU A 145 -5.31 -7.04 4.50
C GLU A 145 -5.68 -5.59 4.84
N MET A 146 -4.71 -4.80 5.32
CA MET A 146 -4.91 -3.38 5.56
C MET A 146 -5.16 -2.61 4.24
N CYS A 147 -4.57 -3.05 3.12
CA CYS A 147 -4.88 -2.53 1.79
C CYS A 147 -6.36 -2.75 1.43
N TYR A 148 -6.90 -3.95 1.64
CA TYR A 148 -8.33 -4.22 1.48
C TYR A 148 -9.18 -3.36 2.41
N LEU A 149 -8.83 -3.28 3.70
CA LEU A 149 -9.61 -2.51 4.67
C LEU A 149 -9.65 -1.02 4.32
N LEU A 150 -8.53 -0.45 3.86
CA LEU A 150 -8.46 0.94 3.39
C LEU A 150 -9.24 1.15 2.08
N ALA A 151 -9.25 0.17 1.18
CA ALA A 151 -10.10 0.21 -0.02
C ALA A 151 -11.60 0.24 0.32
N TYR A 152 -12.03 -0.44 1.38
CA TYR A 152 -13.40 -0.35 1.88
C TYR A 152 -13.68 0.97 2.59
N ARG A 153 -12.78 1.41 3.49
CA ARG A 153 -13.09 2.50 4.43
C ARG A 153 -12.68 3.89 3.95
N LYS A 154 -11.61 3.99 3.17
CA LYS A 154 -10.94 5.25 2.83
C LYS A 154 -10.50 5.30 1.34
N PRO A 155 -11.33 4.86 0.39
CA PRO A 155 -10.93 4.77 -1.03
C PRO A 155 -10.53 6.12 -1.65
N LYS A 156 -11.04 7.24 -1.13
CA LYS A 156 -10.73 8.60 -1.64
C LYS A 156 -9.37 9.15 -1.18
N GLU A 157 -8.76 8.54 -0.18
CA GLU A 157 -7.46 8.99 0.34
C GLU A 157 -6.27 8.48 -0.53
N PHE A 158 -6.53 7.54 -1.44
CA PHE A 158 -5.51 6.93 -2.29
C PHE A 158 -5.90 6.97 -3.77
N ALA A 159 -4.91 7.20 -4.64
CA ALA A 159 -5.10 7.12 -6.09
C ALA A 159 -5.22 5.67 -6.58
N ALA A 160 -4.42 4.76 -5.99
CA ALA A 160 -4.49 3.32 -6.19
C ALA A 160 -3.92 2.56 -4.97
N ILE A 161 -4.35 1.32 -4.81
CA ILE A 161 -3.94 0.42 -3.73
C ILE A 161 -3.52 -0.92 -4.35
N ALA A 162 -2.40 -1.49 -3.88
CA ALA A 162 -1.92 -2.81 -4.29
C ALA A 162 -1.72 -3.71 -3.07
N SER A 163 -2.46 -4.81 -3.01
CA SER A 163 -2.35 -5.83 -1.96
C SER A 163 -1.50 -7.00 -2.47
N MET A 164 -0.67 -7.53 -1.60
CA MET A 164 0.17 -8.69 -1.84
C MET A 164 -0.15 -9.77 -0.79
N ALA A 165 -0.66 -10.91 -1.24
CA ALA A 165 -1.05 -12.03 -0.37
C ALA A 165 -1.97 -11.61 0.79
N GLY A 166 -2.85 -10.62 0.55
CA GLY A 166 -3.80 -10.11 1.51
C GLY A 166 -5.07 -10.96 1.60
N LEU A 167 -5.78 -10.86 2.71
CA LEU A 167 -7.07 -11.49 2.93
C LEU A 167 -8.17 -10.43 3.07
N THR A 168 -9.36 -10.74 2.61
CA THR A 168 -10.56 -10.00 3.02
C THR A 168 -11.28 -10.78 4.10
N LEU A 169 -11.11 -10.36 5.36
CA LEU A 169 -11.82 -10.96 6.49
C LEU A 169 -13.33 -10.74 6.35
N VAL A 170 -14.10 -11.73 6.72
CA VAL A 170 -15.58 -11.65 6.72
C VAL A 170 -16.05 -10.46 7.58
N GLU A 171 -15.35 -10.16 8.67
CA GLU A 171 -15.65 -9.00 9.51
C GLU A 171 -15.42 -7.65 8.79
N MET A 172 -14.46 -7.55 7.88
CA MET A 172 -14.31 -6.34 7.04
C MET A 172 -15.56 -6.13 6.18
N ALA A 173 -15.98 -7.18 5.45
CA ALA A 173 -17.13 -7.13 4.57
C ALA A 173 -18.46 -6.92 5.31
N LYS A 174 -18.60 -7.44 6.55
CA LYS A 174 -19.79 -7.19 7.38
C LYS A 174 -19.88 -5.76 7.92
N ARG A 175 -18.75 -5.12 8.21
CA ARG A 175 -18.70 -3.79 8.85
C ARG A 175 -18.64 -2.66 7.86
N HIS A 176 -18.22 -2.92 6.63
CA HIS A 176 -17.95 -1.89 5.63
C HIS A 176 -18.46 -2.32 4.26
N ASP A 177 -19.32 -1.50 3.67
CA ASP A 177 -19.73 -1.66 2.29
C ASP A 177 -18.64 -1.10 1.36
N TYR A 178 -18.47 -1.74 0.21
CA TYR A 178 -17.63 -1.21 -0.87
C TYR A 178 -18.42 -0.12 -1.61
N THR A 179 -18.26 1.14 -1.18
CA THR A 179 -19.14 2.23 -1.60
C THR A 179 -18.58 3.11 -2.72
N GLU A 180 -17.26 3.11 -2.88
CA GLU A 180 -16.58 4.03 -3.81
C GLU A 180 -15.51 3.29 -4.61
N PRO A 181 -15.38 3.57 -5.91
CA PRO A 181 -14.42 2.90 -6.77
C PRO A 181 -12.98 3.31 -6.45
N ILE A 182 -12.07 2.33 -6.45
CA ILE A 182 -10.62 2.51 -6.27
C ILE A 182 -9.86 1.67 -7.30
N ALA A 183 -8.79 2.20 -7.90
CA ALA A 183 -7.86 1.38 -8.66
C ALA A 183 -7.17 0.40 -7.70
N PHE A 184 -7.35 -0.90 -7.94
CA PHE A 184 -6.91 -1.94 -7.00
C PHE A 184 -6.12 -3.04 -7.70
N MET A 185 -5.04 -3.47 -7.06
CA MET A 185 -4.27 -4.64 -7.50
C MET A 185 -4.22 -5.67 -6.38
N GLU A 186 -4.36 -6.95 -6.72
CA GLU A 186 -4.02 -8.09 -5.87
C GLU A 186 -2.99 -8.96 -6.58
N VAL A 187 -1.98 -9.42 -5.84
CA VAL A 187 -1.05 -10.46 -6.26
C VAL A 187 -1.09 -11.59 -5.24
N HIS A 188 -1.42 -12.81 -5.67
CA HIS A 188 -1.61 -13.92 -4.74
C HIS A 188 -1.14 -15.26 -5.32
N GLY A 189 -0.46 -16.03 -4.47
CA GLY A 189 -0.04 -17.39 -4.79
C GLY A 189 -1.14 -18.41 -4.55
N THR A 190 -1.43 -19.30 -5.54
CA THR A 190 -2.46 -20.34 -5.36
C THR A 190 -2.03 -21.45 -4.39
N GLY A 191 -0.71 -21.58 -4.11
CA GLY A 191 -0.16 -22.50 -3.11
C GLY A 191 0.10 -21.84 -1.75
N ASP A 192 -0.44 -20.65 -1.50
CA ASP A 192 -0.28 -19.95 -0.22
C ASP A 192 -0.98 -20.75 0.91
N THR A 193 -0.19 -21.20 1.87
CA THR A 193 -0.68 -21.96 3.04
C THR A 193 -1.00 -21.09 4.25
N THR A 194 -0.63 -19.80 4.21
CA THR A 194 -0.88 -18.82 5.28
C THR A 194 -2.16 -18.02 4.98
N SER A 195 -2.17 -17.32 3.85
CA SER A 195 -3.34 -16.64 3.29
C SER A 195 -3.93 -17.51 2.19
N ARG A 196 -4.76 -18.49 2.57
CA ARG A 196 -5.18 -19.56 1.66
C ARG A 196 -6.03 -19.02 0.51
N TRP A 197 -5.71 -19.47 -0.70
CA TRP A 197 -6.41 -19.12 -1.93
C TRP A 197 -7.93 -19.42 -1.86
N GLU A 198 -8.29 -20.60 -1.31
CA GLU A 198 -9.67 -21.06 -1.21
C GLU A 198 -10.47 -20.37 -0.10
N GLY A 199 -9.80 -19.50 0.68
CA GLY A 199 -10.42 -18.87 1.84
C GLY A 199 -10.53 -19.77 3.06
N ASP A 200 -11.16 -19.23 4.10
CA ASP A 200 -11.46 -19.95 5.34
C ASP A 200 -12.78 -19.44 5.93
N PRO A 201 -13.92 -19.95 5.47
CA PRO A 201 -15.23 -19.46 5.93
C PRO A 201 -15.52 -19.76 7.41
N THR A 202 -14.77 -20.66 8.01
CA THR A 202 -14.94 -21.09 9.41
C THR A 202 -13.92 -20.53 10.39
N GLY A 203 -12.82 -19.91 9.88
CA GLY A 203 -11.75 -19.38 10.71
C GLY A 203 -10.85 -20.45 11.37
N GLN A 204 -10.85 -21.68 10.84
CA GLN A 204 -10.11 -22.81 11.42
C GLN A 204 -8.59 -22.67 11.36
N TYR A 205 -8.07 -21.86 10.44
CA TYR A 205 -6.63 -21.64 10.29
C TYR A 205 -6.08 -20.49 11.16
N GLY A 206 -6.92 -19.93 12.04
CA GLY A 206 -6.48 -19.06 13.12
C GLY A 206 -6.46 -17.56 12.82
N TRP A 207 -6.73 -17.12 11.58
CA TRP A 207 -6.82 -15.69 11.22
C TRP A 207 -8.24 -15.12 11.33
N GLY A 208 -9.23 -15.95 11.65
CA GLY A 208 -10.66 -15.64 11.54
C GLY A 208 -11.20 -16.08 10.19
N ALA A 209 -12.50 -15.93 9.99
CA ALA A 209 -13.13 -16.25 8.72
C ALA A 209 -12.75 -15.22 7.65
N TYR A 210 -12.38 -15.69 6.44
CA TYR A 210 -12.05 -14.84 5.31
C TYR A 210 -12.50 -15.45 3.97
N LEU A 211 -12.69 -14.58 2.98
CA LEU A 211 -13.15 -14.95 1.65
C LEU A 211 -12.05 -15.68 0.87
N ALA A 212 -12.43 -16.54 -0.07
CA ALA A 212 -11.52 -17.00 -1.11
C ALA A 212 -10.98 -15.80 -1.91
N VAL A 213 -9.70 -15.85 -2.33
CA VAL A 213 -9.05 -14.74 -3.01
C VAL A 213 -9.81 -14.28 -4.26
N PRO A 214 -10.31 -15.17 -5.15
CA PRO A 214 -11.11 -14.73 -6.29
C PRO A 214 -12.42 -14.02 -5.91
N LEU A 215 -13.02 -14.39 -4.78
CA LEU A 215 -14.23 -13.71 -4.28
C LEU A 215 -13.90 -12.33 -3.69
N ALA A 216 -12.79 -12.21 -2.97
CA ALA A 216 -12.32 -10.93 -2.46
C ALA A 216 -12.05 -9.93 -3.59
N VAL A 217 -11.32 -10.36 -4.63
CA VAL A 217 -11.09 -9.56 -5.85
C VAL A 217 -12.40 -9.26 -6.57
N GLY A 218 -13.29 -10.26 -6.70
CA GLY A 218 -14.61 -10.11 -7.32
C GLY A 218 -15.47 -9.05 -6.64
N ALA A 219 -15.38 -8.92 -5.31
CA ALA A 219 -16.08 -7.87 -4.56
C ALA A 219 -15.57 -6.45 -4.96
N VAL A 220 -14.27 -6.28 -5.15
CA VAL A 220 -13.68 -5.01 -5.63
C VAL A 220 -14.10 -4.73 -7.08
N VAL A 221 -14.06 -5.75 -7.96
CA VAL A 221 -14.51 -5.65 -9.35
C VAL A 221 -15.98 -5.21 -9.44
N ALA A 222 -16.85 -5.82 -8.62
CA ALA A 222 -18.27 -5.47 -8.55
C ALA A 222 -18.49 -4.06 -7.99
N GLY A 223 -17.76 -3.69 -6.93
CA GLY A 223 -17.81 -2.36 -6.33
C GLY A 223 -17.37 -1.26 -7.30
N ASN A 224 -16.34 -1.50 -8.09
CA ASN A 224 -15.89 -0.60 -9.16
C ASN A 224 -16.85 -0.59 -10.37
N LYS A 225 -17.73 -1.58 -10.50
CA LYS A 225 -18.62 -1.77 -11.66
C LYS A 225 -17.83 -2.00 -12.95
N CYS A 226 -16.75 -2.77 -12.91
CA CYS A 226 -16.02 -3.19 -14.09
C CYS A 226 -16.90 -4.15 -14.90
N VAL A 227 -16.92 -3.97 -16.23
CA VAL A 227 -17.80 -4.74 -17.14
C VAL A 227 -17.03 -5.63 -18.13
N TYR A 228 -15.71 -5.43 -18.26
CA TYR A 228 -14.85 -6.21 -19.14
C TYR A 228 -13.74 -6.88 -18.36
N GLN A 229 -13.30 -8.05 -18.88
CA GLN A 229 -12.15 -8.78 -18.38
C GLN A 229 -11.25 -9.18 -19.55
N GLU A 230 -9.94 -9.00 -19.36
CA GLU A 230 -8.90 -9.59 -20.21
C GLU A 230 -8.03 -10.49 -19.35
N THR A 231 -7.50 -11.57 -19.93
CA THR A 231 -6.62 -12.50 -19.24
C THR A 231 -5.39 -12.75 -20.11
N THR A 232 -4.20 -12.60 -19.53
CA THR A 232 -2.92 -12.80 -20.19
C THR A 232 -2.00 -13.63 -19.31
N GLU A 233 -1.33 -14.61 -19.90
CA GLU A 233 -0.25 -15.33 -19.25
C GLU A 233 1.05 -14.53 -19.41
N LEU A 234 1.71 -14.21 -18.29
CA LEU A 234 2.98 -13.50 -18.33
C LEU A 234 4.13 -14.44 -18.67
N PRO A 235 5.25 -13.91 -19.22
CA PRO A 235 6.46 -14.69 -19.40
C PRO A 235 6.90 -15.35 -18.11
N GLN A 236 7.09 -16.68 -18.16
CA GLN A 236 7.36 -17.49 -16.98
C GLN A 236 8.84 -17.41 -16.56
N VAL A 237 9.09 -17.16 -15.26
CA VAL A 237 10.43 -17.30 -14.64
C VAL A 237 10.44 -18.54 -13.76
N LYS A 238 9.68 -18.56 -12.67
CA LYS A 238 9.57 -19.71 -11.75
C LYS A 238 8.16 -20.28 -11.75
N ASN A 239 7.20 -19.50 -11.34
CA ASN A 239 5.81 -19.89 -11.32
C ASN A 239 5.07 -19.25 -12.51
N LYS A 240 4.08 -19.96 -13.05
CA LYS A 240 3.18 -19.40 -14.05
C LYS A 240 2.38 -18.27 -13.43
N VAL A 241 2.34 -17.10 -14.06
CA VAL A 241 1.58 -15.95 -13.61
C VAL A 241 0.49 -15.64 -14.62
N ILE A 242 -0.75 -15.63 -14.16
CA ILE A 242 -1.92 -15.23 -14.94
C ILE A 242 -2.34 -13.84 -14.50
N PHE A 243 -2.31 -12.90 -15.41
CA PHE A 243 -2.79 -11.56 -15.21
C PHE A 243 -4.23 -11.42 -15.69
N HIS A 244 -5.12 -11.01 -14.78
CA HIS A 244 -6.50 -10.66 -15.07
C HIS A 244 -6.67 -9.16 -14.90
N ARG A 245 -7.08 -8.48 -15.98
CA ARG A 245 -7.41 -7.07 -15.99
C ARG A 245 -8.91 -6.91 -16.05
N TYR A 246 -9.52 -6.25 -15.07
CA TYR A 246 -10.93 -5.88 -15.05
C TYR A 246 -11.06 -4.39 -15.28
N TYR A 247 -11.84 -3.98 -16.29
CA TYR A 247 -11.92 -2.59 -16.72
C TYR A 247 -13.31 -2.21 -17.24
N GLY A 248 -13.46 -0.99 -17.79
CA GLY A 248 -14.74 -0.48 -18.26
C GLY A 248 -15.65 0.04 -17.14
N ALA A 249 -15.10 0.30 -15.95
CA ALA A 249 -15.82 0.97 -14.87
C ALA A 249 -16.18 2.41 -15.26
N PRO A 250 -17.37 2.94 -14.87
CA PRO A 250 -17.74 4.33 -15.14
C PRO A 250 -16.76 5.37 -14.56
N SER A 251 -16.07 5.01 -13.49
CA SER A 251 -15.02 5.82 -12.86
C SER A 251 -13.69 5.80 -13.59
N GLY A 252 -13.49 4.90 -14.56
CA GLY A 252 -12.20 4.59 -15.16
C GLY A 252 -11.23 3.81 -14.26
N LYS A 253 -11.63 3.43 -13.04
CA LYS A 253 -10.80 2.66 -12.11
C LYS A 253 -10.81 1.18 -12.50
N GLU A 254 -9.62 0.60 -12.63
CA GLU A 254 -9.43 -0.80 -13.00
C GLU A 254 -9.07 -1.66 -11.79
N VAL A 255 -9.30 -2.97 -11.92
CA VAL A 255 -8.81 -3.97 -10.97
C VAL A 255 -7.86 -4.90 -11.71
N HIS A 256 -6.63 -5.02 -11.20
CA HIS A 256 -5.58 -5.88 -11.70
C HIS A 256 -5.38 -7.06 -10.74
N PHE A 257 -5.45 -8.28 -11.23
CA PHE A 257 -5.26 -9.47 -10.41
C PHE A 257 -4.20 -10.38 -11.02
N TYR A 258 -3.15 -10.66 -10.25
CA TYR A 258 -2.05 -11.53 -10.64
C TYR A 258 -2.14 -12.83 -9.82
N GLU A 259 -2.56 -13.88 -10.49
CA GLU A 259 -2.62 -15.22 -9.96
C GLU A 259 -1.28 -15.92 -10.19
N VAL A 260 -0.52 -16.20 -9.13
CA VAL A 260 0.77 -16.89 -9.19
C VAL A 260 0.53 -18.37 -8.90
N ARG A 261 0.50 -19.20 -9.95
CA ARG A 261 0.24 -20.64 -9.84
C ARG A 261 1.32 -21.31 -8.98
N ASP A 262 0.88 -22.10 -7.99
CA ASP A 262 1.73 -22.78 -7.01
C ASP A 262 2.68 -21.84 -6.25
N GLY A 263 2.47 -20.53 -6.35
CA GLY A 263 3.16 -19.50 -5.56
C GLY A 263 2.77 -19.58 -4.09
N GLY A 264 3.73 -19.34 -3.20
CA GLY A 264 3.51 -19.33 -1.76
C GLY A 264 3.25 -17.93 -1.19
N HIS A 265 3.37 -17.81 0.15
CA HIS A 265 3.14 -16.57 0.89
C HIS A 265 4.36 -15.63 0.82
N ASN A 266 4.53 -14.90 -0.26
CA ASN A 266 5.65 -14.00 -0.49
C ASN A 266 5.31 -12.85 -1.45
N TRP A 267 6.28 -11.97 -1.75
CA TRP A 267 6.15 -10.87 -2.70
C TRP A 267 6.17 -11.28 -4.17
N ALA A 268 6.22 -12.58 -4.49
CA ALA A 268 6.29 -13.13 -5.84
C ALA A 268 7.46 -12.60 -6.71
N THR A 269 8.49 -12.00 -6.10
CA THR A 269 9.64 -11.42 -6.81
C THR A 269 10.50 -12.45 -7.54
N ASP A 270 10.33 -13.73 -7.22
CA ASP A 270 10.97 -14.86 -7.90
C ASP A 270 10.17 -15.39 -9.12
N SER A 271 8.92 -14.96 -9.25
CA SER A 271 8.01 -15.37 -10.33
C SER A 271 7.89 -14.29 -11.42
N PHE A 272 7.87 -13.02 -11.03
CA PHE A 272 7.92 -11.86 -11.92
C PHE A 272 8.37 -10.62 -11.14
N ASP A 273 8.66 -9.51 -11.82
CA ASP A 273 9.04 -8.25 -11.15
C ASP A 273 7.80 -7.56 -10.53
N SER A 274 7.30 -8.14 -9.45
CA SER A 274 6.09 -7.68 -8.77
C SER A 274 6.23 -6.26 -8.20
N CYS A 275 7.42 -5.90 -7.67
CA CYS A 275 7.64 -4.57 -7.13
C CYS A 275 7.56 -3.49 -8.23
N ARG A 276 8.19 -3.73 -9.38
CA ARG A 276 8.08 -2.84 -10.55
C ARG A 276 6.64 -2.79 -11.07
N THR A 277 5.98 -3.93 -11.18
CA THR A 277 4.58 -4.01 -11.60
C THR A 277 3.65 -3.17 -10.72
N ILE A 278 3.86 -3.19 -9.40
CA ILE A 278 3.14 -2.32 -8.46
C ILE A 278 3.41 -0.83 -8.76
N MET A 279 4.68 -0.45 -8.97
CA MET A 279 5.03 0.94 -9.26
C MET A 279 4.48 1.42 -10.62
N GLU A 280 4.47 0.55 -11.63
CA GLU A 280 3.85 0.84 -12.93
C GLU A 280 2.32 1.00 -12.80
N PHE A 281 1.66 0.15 -12.03
CA PHE A 281 0.25 0.29 -11.71
C PHE A 281 -0.05 1.63 -11.01
N PHE A 282 0.79 2.04 -10.07
CA PHE A 282 0.65 3.35 -9.44
C PHE A 282 0.85 4.49 -10.44
N LYS A 283 1.88 4.41 -11.30
CA LYS A 283 2.12 5.38 -12.36
C LYS A 283 0.94 5.53 -13.31
N MET A 284 0.29 4.43 -13.71
CA MET A 284 -0.92 4.44 -14.55
C MET A 284 -2.07 5.23 -13.90
N ASN A 285 -2.13 5.28 -12.57
CA ASN A 285 -3.19 5.90 -11.80
C ASN A 285 -2.80 7.29 -11.24
N MET A 286 -1.68 7.87 -11.68
CA MET A 286 -1.30 9.23 -11.32
C MET A 286 -2.21 10.25 -12.02
N SER A 287 -2.72 11.19 -11.23
CA SER A 287 -3.35 12.40 -11.75
C SER A 287 -2.28 13.35 -12.30
N LYS A 288 -2.56 13.95 -13.44
CA LYS A 288 -1.73 15.02 -14.03
C LYS A 288 -1.86 16.32 -13.23
#